data_97a51586699cee48ee6301543714ec36
#
_entry.id   97a51586699cee48ee6301543714ec36
#
_cell.length_a   1.000
_cell.length_b   1.000
_cell.length_c   1.000
_cell.angle_alpha   90.00
_cell.angle_beta   90.00
_cell.angle_gamma   90.00
#
_symmetry.space_group_name_H-M   'P 1'
#
loop_
_entity.id
_entity.type
_entity.pdbx_description
1 polymer ?
#
loop_
_entity_poly.entity_id
_entity_poly.type
_entity_poly.pdbx_seq_one_letter_code
_entity_poly.pdbx_strand_id
1 'polypeptide(L)'
;CREISMHYDSFVLEKNILKVIFKDDYYPLQIILNYEVYDEYDIIKRYITLKNTGNDNIVFERIFSAEFSLPSVKPYTFINTNGAWGSEFLQTNTVLDGGSIIYENRRGASNHNNSPYFIAHQNADENSGDVYFASLAYSGNFKVSASRDVYSITRISIGMNDFDFSHTLKPGETFDSPLVYCGRANGFGEMSRNMNRFSIDFLLPKSFNDKPLPVLY
;
A
#
# COMPACT_ATOMS: atom_id res chain seq x y z
N CYS A 1 -21.92 9.96 -14.04
CA CYS A 1 -20.67 10.60 -13.70
C CYS A 1 -19.82 9.62 -12.91
N ARG A 2 -18.52 9.52 -13.20
CA ARG A 2 -17.58 8.63 -12.48
C ARG A 2 -16.63 9.40 -11.55
N GLU A 3 -16.81 10.72 -11.46
CA GLU A 3 -16.01 11.56 -10.60
C GLU A 3 -16.65 11.66 -9.22
N ILE A 4 -15.81 11.58 -8.19
CA ILE A 4 -16.17 11.85 -6.80
C ILE A 4 -15.62 13.23 -6.43
N SER A 5 -16.40 14.01 -5.69
CA SER A 5 -16.03 15.34 -5.20
C SER A 5 -15.99 15.30 -3.68
N MET A 6 -14.81 14.99 -3.15
CA MET A 6 -14.62 14.78 -1.71
C MET A 6 -14.25 16.10 -1.01
N HIS A 7 -14.94 16.41 0.08
CA HIS A 7 -14.55 17.46 1.01
C HIS A 7 -14.19 16.88 2.38
N TYR A 8 -13.29 17.55 3.07
CA TYR A 8 -12.93 17.22 4.44
C TYR A 8 -14.13 17.48 5.37
N ASP A 9 -14.46 16.51 6.20
CA ASP A 9 -15.52 16.61 7.20
C ASP A 9 -14.94 16.78 8.61
N SER A 10 -14.18 15.81 9.08
CA SER A 10 -13.67 15.77 10.44
C SER A 10 -12.48 14.81 10.57
N PHE A 11 -11.87 14.76 11.76
CA PHE A 11 -10.89 13.74 12.11
C PHE A 11 -11.10 13.24 13.53
N VAL A 12 -10.61 12.03 13.79
CA VAL A 12 -10.51 11.44 15.13
C VAL A 12 -9.06 11.05 15.36
N LEU A 13 -8.49 11.48 16.47
CA LEU A 13 -7.13 11.11 16.89
C LEU A 13 -7.20 10.44 18.25
N GLU A 14 -6.83 9.16 18.32
CA GLU A 14 -6.80 8.36 19.53
C GLU A 14 -5.43 7.68 19.65
N LYS A 15 -4.61 8.11 20.60
CA LYS A 15 -3.24 7.61 20.78
C LYS A 15 -2.44 7.68 19.48
N ASN A 16 -2.09 6.53 18.90
CA ASN A 16 -1.34 6.37 17.66
C ASN A 16 -2.23 6.17 16.42
N ILE A 17 -3.56 6.32 16.55
CA ILE A 17 -4.52 6.11 15.47
C ILE A 17 -5.12 7.44 15.05
N LEU A 18 -4.98 7.78 13.76
CA LEU A 18 -5.64 8.92 13.11
C LEU A 18 -6.62 8.41 12.07
N LYS A 19 -7.85 8.91 12.13
CA LYS A 19 -8.89 8.72 11.11
C LYS A 19 -9.28 10.07 10.54
N VAL A 20 -9.10 10.27 9.24
CA VAL A 20 -9.51 11.50 8.54
C VAL A 20 -10.73 11.18 7.70
N ILE A 21 -11.80 11.90 7.90
CA ILE A 21 -13.12 11.61 7.34
C ILE A 21 -13.43 12.61 6.24
N PHE A 22 -13.81 12.08 5.09
CA PHE A 22 -14.26 12.83 3.92
C PHE A 22 -15.67 12.41 3.54
N LYS A 23 -16.44 13.35 2.97
CA LYS A 23 -17.77 13.11 2.40
C LYS A 23 -17.79 13.57 0.96
N ASP A 24 -18.54 12.86 0.13
CA ASP A 24 -18.78 13.28 -1.24
C ASP A 24 -19.91 14.31 -1.29
N ASP A 25 -19.80 15.29 -2.20
CA ASP A 25 -20.78 16.38 -2.36
C ASP A 25 -22.07 15.92 -3.03
N TYR A 26 -22.02 14.83 -3.80
CA TYR A 26 -23.13 14.39 -4.67
C TYR A 26 -23.64 13.00 -4.30
N TYR A 27 -22.75 12.12 -3.83
CA TYR A 27 -23.08 10.75 -3.47
C TYR A 27 -23.12 10.57 -1.96
N PRO A 28 -23.98 9.71 -1.43
CA PRO A 28 -24.01 9.40 0.01
C PRO A 28 -22.83 8.48 0.37
N LEU A 29 -21.63 8.91 0.02
CA LEU A 29 -20.37 8.21 0.23
C LEU A 29 -19.52 8.93 1.28
N GLN A 30 -19.07 8.18 2.27
CA GLN A 30 -18.05 8.62 3.21
C GLN A 30 -16.79 7.78 3.01
N ILE A 31 -15.64 8.45 2.95
CA ILE A 31 -14.32 7.81 2.90
C ILE A 31 -13.55 8.18 4.16
N ILE A 32 -13.01 7.17 4.84
CA ILE A 32 -12.18 7.37 6.03
C ILE A 32 -10.77 6.90 5.69
N LEU A 33 -9.81 7.80 5.79
CA LEU A 33 -8.38 7.47 5.70
C LEU A 33 -7.91 7.08 7.09
N ASN A 34 -7.49 5.83 7.25
CA ASN A 34 -7.03 5.28 8.51
C ASN A 34 -5.50 5.20 8.52
N TYR A 35 -4.90 5.70 9.61
CA TYR A 35 -3.47 5.66 9.89
C TYR A 35 -3.26 5.16 11.31
N GLU A 36 -2.33 4.22 11.47
CA GLU A 36 -1.85 3.76 12.77
C GLU A 36 -0.32 3.77 12.77
N VAL A 37 0.27 4.50 13.71
CA VAL A 37 1.72 4.73 13.77
C VAL A 37 2.36 3.76 14.75
N TYR A 38 3.43 3.12 14.31
CA TYR A 38 4.31 2.25 15.10
C TYR A 38 5.70 2.90 15.15
N ASP A 39 5.86 3.89 16.03
CA ASP A 39 7.01 4.78 16.10
C ASP A 39 8.32 4.07 16.42
N GLU A 40 8.31 2.99 17.23
CA GLU A 40 9.50 2.17 17.50
C GLU A 40 10.06 1.44 16.27
N TYR A 41 9.28 1.36 15.18
CA TYR A 41 9.62 0.64 13.95
C TYR A 41 9.67 1.55 12.72
N ASP A 42 9.35 2.85 12.85
CA ASP A 42 9.18 3.78 11.73
C ASP A 42 8.19 3.28 10.67
N ILE A 43 7.12 2.61 11.13
CA ILE A 43 6.09 2.03 10.27
C ILE A 43 4.73 2.68 10.53
N ILE A 44 4.02 2.95 9.44
CA ILE A 44 2.64 3.40 9.45
C ILE A 44 1.79 2.35 8.74
N LYS A 45 0.75 1.87 9.43
CA LYS A 45 -0.32 1.09 8.81
C LYS A 45 -1.35 2.04 8.21
N ARG A 46 -1.71 1.83 6.94
CA ARG A 46 -2.71 2.62 6.20
C ARG A 46 -3.73 1.72 5.54
N TYR A 47 -4.97 2.18 5.53
CA TYR A 47 -6.06 1.62 4.72
C TYR A 47 -7.18 2.65 4.60
N ILE A 48 -8.10 2.41 3.69
CA ILE A 48 -9.31 3.25 3.55
C ILE A 48 -10.54 2.44 3.95
N THR A 49 -11.49 3.12 4.58
CA THR A 49 -12.83 2.62 4.85
C THR A 49 -13.81 3.37 3.97
N LEU A 50 -14.57 2.65 3.16
CA LEU A 50 -15.68 3.16 2.36
C LEU A 50 -16.98 2.88 3.10
N LYS A 51 -17.85 3.88 3.24
CA LYS A 51 -19.15 3.74 3.89
C LYS A 51 -20.25 4.33 3.00
N ASN A 52 -21.25 3.51 2.68
CA ASN A 52 -22.46 3.97 2.02
C ASN A 52 -23.45 4.46 3.07
N THR A 53 -23.73 5.76 3.08
CA THR A 53 -24.66 6.40 4.01
C THR A 53 -26.03 6.65 3.39
N GLY A 54 -26.26 6.19 2.16
CA GLY A 54 -27.52 6.37 1.41
C GLY A 54 -28.40 5.14 1.40
N ASN A 55 -29.38 5.18 0.48
CA ASN A 55 -30.39 4.14 0.32
C ASN A 55 -30.21 3.31 -0.95
N ASP A 56 -29.27 3.68 -1.81
CA ASP A 56 -28.98 3.00 -3.07
C ASP A 56 -27.60 2.35 -3.03
N ASN A 57 -27.40 1.33 -3.90
CA ASN A 57 -26.10 0.69 -4.05
C ASN A 57 -25.08 1.63 -4.70
N ILE A 58 -23.84 1.61 -4.20
CA ILE A 58 -22.70 2.28 -4.83
C ILE A 58 -21.76 1.22 -5.39
N VAL A 59 -21.38 1.32 -6.65
CA VAL A 59 -20.48 0.39 -7.33
C VAL A 59 -19.11 1.04 -7.50
N PHE A 60 -18.07 0.37 -7.02
CA PHE A 60 -16.69 0.77 -7.18
C PHE A 60 -16.01 -0.13 -8.21
N GLU A 61 -15.38 0.47 -9.21
CA GLU A 61 -14.57 -0.22 -10.23
C GLU A 61 -13.06 -0.16 -9.93
N ARG A 62 -12.68 0.62 -8.90
CA ARG A 62 -11.29 0.76 -8.44
C ARG A 62 -11.24 1.16 -6.98
N ILE A 63 -10.42 0.44 -6.19
CA ILE A 63 -10.14 0.76 -4.79
C ILE A 63 -8.65 0.55 -4.53
N PHE A 64 -7.89 1.64 -4.35
CA PHE A 64 -6.52 1.58 -3.83
C PHE A 64 -6.52 1.83 -2.33
N SER A 65 -5.66 1.10 -1.61
CA SER A 65 -5.55 1.21 -0.16
C SER A 65 -4.77 2.44 0.29
N ALA A 66 -3.80 2.87 -0.53
CA ALA A 66 -2.98 4.04 -0.25
C ALA A 66 -2.44 4.68 -1.53
N GLU A 67 -2.24 6.00 -1.46
CA GLU A 67 -1.49 6.77 -2.44
C GLU A 67 -0.39 7.56 -1.72
N PHE A 68 0.76 7.70 -2.39
CA PHE A 68 1.94 8.40 -1.90
C PHE A 68 2.42 9.37 -2.95
N SER A 69 2.89 10.55 -2.50
CA SER A 69 3.69 11.47 -3.32
C SER A 69 5.09 11.52 -2.74
N LEU A 70 6.09 11.19 -3.54
CA LEU A 70 7.48 11.21 -3.10
C LEU A 70 8.03 12.66 -3.14
N PRO A 71 8.86 13.05 -2.15
CA PRO A 71 9.18 14.46 -1.91
C PRO A 71 10.16 15.08 -2.90
N SER A 72 10.92 14.26 -3.64
CA SER A 72 11.95 14.78 -4.57
C SER A 72 11.44 14.84 -6.01
N VAL A 73 11.83 15.89 -6.71
CA VAL A 73 11.63 16.04 -8.16
C VAL A 73 12.67 15.29 -9.01
N LYS A 74 13.67 14.65 -8.40
CA LYS A 74 14.61 13.79 -9.12
C LYS A 74 13.99 12.41 -9.39
N PRO A 75 14.44 11.68 -10.42
CA PRO A 75 14.02 10.31 -10.64
C PRO A 75 14.27 9.39 -9.45
N TYR A 76 13.36 8.43 -9.26
CA TYR A 76 13.51 7.37 -8.26
C TYR A 76 13.80 6.04 -8.93
N THR A 77 14.66 5.25 -8.31
CA THR A 77 14.81 3.83 -8.61
C THR A 77 13.81 3.05 -7.78
N PHE A 78 13.00 2.24 -8.45
CA PHE A 78 12.04 1.34 -7.83
C PHE A 78 12.59 -0.07 -7.80
N ILE A 79 12.50 -0.71 -6.64
CA ILE A 79 12.86 -2.10 -6.41
C ILE A 79 11.59 -2.91 -6.19
N ASN A 80 11.47 -4.02 -6.91
CA ASN A 80 10.48 -5.06 -6.70
C ASN A 80 11.14 -6.42 -6.92
N THR A 81 10.49 -7.50 -6.53
CA THR A 81 10.93 -8.86 -6.84
C THR A 81 9.95 -9.53 -7.79
N ASN A 82 10.51 -10.23 -8.75
CA ASN A 82 9.78 -11.06 -9.69
C ASN A 82 10.50 -12.40 -9.88
N GLY A 83 10.00 -13.25 -10.74
CA GLY A 83 10.68 -14.51 -11.04
C GLY A 83 9.80 -15.52 -11.74
N ALA A 84 10.32 -16.73 -11.82
CA ALA A 84 9.65 -17.90 -12.37
C ALA A 84 9.82 -19.06 -11.39
N TRP A 85 9.14 -20.17 -11.63
CA TRP A 85 9.33 -21.39 -10.85
C TRP A 85 10.79 -21.84 -10.85
N GLY A 86 11.35 -22.05 -9.67
CA GLY A 86 12.77 -22.40 -9.47
C GLY A 86 13.72 -21.19 -9.58
N SER A 87 13.20 -19.97 -9.71
CA SER A 87 13.96 -18.72 -9.82
C SER A 87 13.12 -17.57 -9.30
N GLU A 88 12.58 -17.73 -8.09
CA GLU A 88 11.67 -16.76 -7.44
C GLU A 88 12.47 -15.62 -6.78
N PHE A 89 11.79 -14.51 -6.52
CA PHE A 89 12.31 -13.35 -5.79
C PHE A 89 13.55 -12.70 -6.39
N LEU A 90 13.69 -12.72 -7.72
CA LEU A 90 14.75 -11.97 -8.39
C LEU A 90 14.49 -10.47 -8.27
N GLN A 91 15.42 -9.75 -7.66
CA GLN A 91 15.32 -8.31 -7.51
C GLN A 91 15.46 -7.60 -8.86
N THR A 92 14.53 -6.69 -9.12
CA THR A 92 14.58 -5.78 -10.28
C THR A 92 14.68 -4.34 -9.80
N ASN A 93 15.54 -3.57 -10.48
CA ASN A 93 15.73 -2.13 -10.25
C ASN A 93 15.29 -1.38 -11.50
N THR A 94 14.27 -0.54 -11.37
CA THR A 94 13.73 0.23 -12.51
C THR A 94 13.75 1.72 -12.19
N VAL A 95 14.43 2.50 -13.01
CA VAL A 95 14.46 3.97 -12.87
C VAL A 95 13.20 4.56 -13.49
N LEU A 96 12.44 5.34 -12.70
CA LEU A 96 11.28 6.10 -13.17
C LEU A 96 11.69 7.55 -13.43
N ASP A 97 12.06 7.84 -14.65
CA ASP A 97 12.42 9.20 -15.11
C ASP A 97 11.29 9.88 -15.90
N GLY A 98 10.19 9.18 -16.15
CA GLY A 98 8.97 9.65 -16.82
C GLY A 98 8.04 8.49 -17.11
N GLY A 99 6.76 8.78 -17.32
CA GLY A 99 5.77 7.75 -17.59
C GLY A 99 5.36 6.97 -16.34
N SER A 100 5.24 5.63 -16.46
CA SER A 100 4.72 4.78 -15.40
C SER A 100 5.42 3.43 -15.30
N ILE A 101 5.49 2.90 -14.08
CA ILE A 101 5.88 1.54 -13.75
C ILE A 101 4.69 0.86 -13.09
N ILE A 102 4.42 -0.40 -13.46
CA ILE A 102 3.32 -1.19 -12.87
C ILE A 102 3.88 -2.55 -12.43
N TYR A 103 3.65 -2.88 -11.15
CA TYR A 103 3.82 -4.23 -10.60
C TYR A 103 2.45 -4.76 -10.25
N GLU A 104 2.02 -5.86 -10.86
CA GLU A 104 0.66 -6.36 -10.67
C GLU A 104 0.56 -7.88 -10.74
N ASN A 105 -0.52 -8.39 -10.17
CA ASN A 105 -0.95 -9.76 -10.33
C ASN A 105 -2.44 -9.78 -10.73
N ARG A 106 -2.80 -10.67 -11.68
CA ARG A 106 -4.16 -10.87 -12.19
C ARG A 106 -4.58 -12.34 -12.19
N ARG A 107 -3.93 -13.19 -11.38
CA ARG A 107 -4.12 -14.65 -11.40
C ARG A 107 -4.96 -15.17 -10.25
N GLY A 108 -5.67 -14.31 -9.54
CA GLY A 108 -6.53 -14.65 -8.40
C GLY A 108 -5.79 -14.75 -7.07
N ALA A 109 -4.52 -15.13 -7.07
CA ALA A 109 -3.65 -15.18 -5.90
C ALA A 109 -2.27 -14.63 -6.21
N SER A 110 -1.62 -14.01 -5.24
CA SER A 110 -0.23 -13.54 -5.35
C SER A 110 0.69 -14.71 -5.71
N ASN A 111 1.62 -14.47 -6.59
CA ASN A 111 2.55 -15.48 -7.10
C ASN A 111 3.94 -14.85 -7.36
N HIS A 112 4.84 -15.63 -7.97
CA HIS A 112 6.22 -15.25 -8.21
C HIS A 112 6.43 -14.17 -9.29
N ASN A 113 5.40 -13.74 -10.04
CA ASN A 113 5.60 -12.79 -11.15
C ASN A 113 5.95 -11.38 -10.65
N ASN A 114 5.27 -10.91 -9.61
CA ASN A 114 5.56 -9.65 -8.92
C ASN A 114 5.16 -9.78 -7.45
N SER A 115 5.81 -9.02 -6.60
CA SER A 115 5.50 -8.97 -5.19
C SER A 115 4.67 -7.73 -4.83
N PRO A 116 3.72 -7.81 -3.86
CA PRO A 116 2.80 -6.73 -3.52
C PRO A 116 3.46 -5.63 -2.68
N TYR A 117 4.62 -5.14 -3.09
CA TYR A 117 5.34 -4.06 -2.44
C TYR A 117 6.12 -3.22 -3.44
N PHE A 118 6.60 -2.07 -2.98
CA PHE A 118 7.65 -1.31 -3.64
C PHE A 118 8.67 -0.82 -2.62
N ILE A 119 9.89 -0.61 -3.09
CA ILE A 119 10.91 0.18 -2.42
C ILE A 119 11.35 1.24 -3.42
N ALA A 120 11.43 2.52 -2.99
CA ALA A 120 11.83 3.63 -3.85
C ALA A 120 12.97 4.41 -3.20
N HIS A 121 14.05 4.66 -3.95
CA HIS A 121 15.20 5.41 -3.48
C HIS A 121 15.85 6.21 -4.60
N GLN A 122 16.78 7.11 -4.25
CA GLN A 122 17.53 7.90 -5.24
C GLN A 122 19.02 7.60 -5.26
N ASN A 123 19.66 7.18 -4.27
CA ASN A 123 21.06 6.77 -4.18
C ASN A 123 21.32 6.13 -2.82
N ALA A 124 20.35 5.40 -2.28
CA ALA A 124 20.52 4.71 -1.02
C ALA A 124 21.41 3.48 -1.19
N ASP A 125 22.16 3.18 -0.15
CA ASP A 125 22.90 1.95 0.05
C ASP A 125 22.41 1.24 1.33
N GLU A 126 23.15 0.23 1.80
CA GLU A 126 22.79 -0.52 3.00
C GLU A 126 22.76 0.36 4.26
N ASN A 127 23.59 1.40 4.34
CA ASN A 127 23.84 2.17 5.56
C ASN A 127 23.29 3.60 5.50
N SER A 128 22.95 4.12 4.33
CA SER A 128 22.58 5.52 4.17
C SER A 128 21.68 5.80 2.97
N GLY A 129 21.03 6.96 3.02
CA GLY A 129 20.16 7.46 1.95
C GLY A 129 18.68 7.15 2.21
N ASP A 130 17.81 8.02 1.70
CA ASP A 130 16.37 7.88 1.89
C ASP A 130 15.81 6.69 1.13
N VAL A 131 15.16 5.78 1.85
CA VAL A 131 14.43 4.64 1.34
C VAL A 131 12.97 4.77 1.74
N TYR A 132 12.08 4.86 0.75
CA TYR A 132 10.62 4.85 0.93
C TYR A 132 10.10 3.48 0.54
N PHE A 133 9.23 2.91 1.36
CA PHE A 133 8.70 1.57 1.10
C PHE A 133 7.25 1.44 1.50
N ALA A 134 6.54 0.54 0.82
CA ALA A 134 5.23 0.09 1.23
C ALA A 134 4.98 -1.35 0.79
N SER A 135 4.29 -2.11 1.63
CA SER A 135 3.87 -3.49 1.39
C SER A 135 2.37 -3.63 1.62
N LEU A 136 1.68 -4.29 0.70
CA LEU A 136 0.25 -4.58 0.78
C LEU A 136 0.02 -5.95 1.43
N ALA A 137 -0.68 -5.98 2.54
CA ALA A 137 -1.08 -7.22 3.21
C ALA A 137 -2.32 -7.82 2.52
N TYR A 138 -2.13 -8.35 1.32
CA TYR A 138 -3.19 -8.95 0.51
C TYR A 138 -2.63 -10.01 -0.43
N SER A 139 -3.25 -11.16 -0.44
CA SER A 139 -2.81 -12.31 -1.25
C SER A 139 -3.57 -12.49 -2.56
N GLY A 140 -4.53 -11.63 -2.88
CA GLY A 140 -5.30 -11.64 -4.11
C GLY A 140 -4.64 -10.88 -5.26
N ASN A 141 -5.46 -10.46 -6.24
CA ASN A 141 -5.01 -9.61 -7.34
C ASN A 141 -4.66 -8.21 -6.82
N PHE A 142 -3.41 -7.82 -6.96
CA PHE A 142 -2.91 -6.52 -6.50
C PHE A 142 -2.35 -5.69 -7.64
N LYS A 143 -2.22 -4.40 -7.38
CA LYS A 143 -1.55 -3.45 -8.28
C LYS A 143 -0.78 -2.42 -7.47
N VAL A 144 0.48 -2.23 -7.84
CA VAL A 144 1.32 -1.09 -7.47
C VAL A 144 1.59 -0.33 -8.76
N SER A 145 1.20 0.93 -8.80
CA SER A 145 1.42 1.80 -9.96
C SER A 145 2.16 3.05 -9.53
N ALA A 146 3.36 3.26 -10.07
CA ALA A 146 4.13 4.48 -9.88
C ALA A 146 4.14 5.28 -11.19
N SER A 147 3.87 6.57 -11.11
CA SER A 147 3.90 7.48 -12.26
C SER A 147 4.66 8.75 -11.92
N ARG A 148 5.39 9.26 -12.90
CA ARG A 148 6.07 10.55 -12.84
C ARG A 148 5.49 11.49 -13.89
N ASP A 149 4.89 12.59 -13.42
CA ASP A 149 4.21 13.54 -14.28
C ASP A 149 5.19 14.58 -14.90
N VAL A 150 4.66 15.44 -15.76
CA VAL A 150 5.42 16.50 -16.45
C VAL A 150 6.00 17.56 -15.49
N TYR A 151 5.51 17.63 -14.26
CA TYR A 151 6.04 18.49 -13.20
C TYR A 151 7.06 17.77 -12.33
N SER A 152 7.47 16.57 -12.74
CA SER A 152 8.43 15.73 -12.02
C SER A 152 7.94 15.23 -10.66
N ILE A 153 6.63 15.21 -10.43
CA ILE A 153 6.05 14.65 -9.21
C ILE A 153 5.86 13.15 -9.40
N THR A 154 6.44 12.37 -8.49
CA THR A 154 6.27 10.91 -8.47
C THR A 154 5.15 10.53 -7.52
N ARG A 155 4.08 9.91 -8.07
CA ARG A 155 2.94 9.37 -7.31
C ARG A 155 2.91 7.87 -7.42
N ILE A 156 2.55 7.22 -6.32
CA ILE A 156 2.47 5.76 -6.22
C ILE A 156 1.13 5.39 -5.62
N SER A 157 0.37 4.54 -6.31
CA SER A 157 -0.85 3.94 -5.77
C SER A 157 -0.63 2.45 -5.52
N ILE A 158 -1.14 1.92 -4.40
CA ILE A 158 -1.04 0.50 -4.02
C ILE A 158 -2.38 0.00 -3.48
N GLY A 159 -2.83 -1.17 -3.94
CA GLY A 159 -4.10 -1.75 -3.51
C GLY A 159 -4.52 -2.95 -4.33
N MET A 160 -5.82 -3.23 -4.31
CA MET A 160 -6.41 -4.26 -5.15
C MET A 160 -6.30 -3.89 -6.63
N ASN A 161 -6.10 -4.91 -7.48
CA ASN A 161 -6.03 -4.70 -8.93
C ASN A 161 -7.41 -4.30 -9.47
N ASP A 162 -7.43 -3.24 -10.26
CA ASP A 162 -8.64 -2.73 -10.92
C ASP A 162 -9.03 -3.49 -12.20
N PHE A 163 -8.20 -4.46 -12.62
CA PHE A 163 -8.53 -5.31 -13.75
C PHE A 163 -9.67 -6.28 -13.40
N ASP A 164 -10.76 -6.18 -14.14
CA ASP A 164 -11.96 -7.02 -13.98
C ASP A 164 -12.54 -6.97 -12.54
N PHE A 165 -12.39 -5.80 -11.89
CA PHE A 165 -12.80 -5.56 -10.52
C PHE A 165 -14.11 -4.78 -10.47
N SER A 166 -15.02 -5.27 -9.64
CA SER A 166 -16.24 -4.55 -9.25
C SER A 166 -16.65 -4.92 -7.83
N HIS A 167 -16.91 -3.91 -7.01
CA HIS A 167 -17.41 -4.10 -5.65
C HIS A 167 -18.68 -3.27 -5.44
N THR A 168 -19.77 -3.93 -5.07
CA THR A 168 -21.04 -3.25 -4.76
C THR A 168 -21.17 -3.07 -3.25
N LEU A 169 -21.24 -1.82 -2.83
CA LEU A 169 -21.46 -1.42 -1.44
C LEU A 169 -22.95 -1.09 -1.25
N LYS A 170 -23.67 -1.92 -0.52
CA LYS A 170 -25.10 -1.75 -0.27
C LYS A 170 -25.36 -0.62 0.73
N PRO A 171 -26.62 -0.14 0.84
CA PRO A 171 -27.02 0.82 1.85
C PRO A 171 -26.59 0.42 3.26
N GLY A 172 -25.92 1.32 3.96
CA GLY A 172 -25.42 1.10 5.32
C GLY A 172 -24.18 0.21 5.44
N GLU A 173 -23.72 -0.41 4.36
CA GLU A 173 -22.51 -1.25 4.37
C GLU A 173 -21.23 -0.39 4.48
N THR A 174 -20.21 -1.04 5.04
CA THR A 174 -18.86 -0.52 5.16
C THR A 174 -17.88 -1.53 4.57
N PHE A 175 -16.88 -1.06 3.84
CA PHE A 175 -15.82 -1.87 3.26
C PHE A 175 -14.46 -1.31 3.65
N ASP A 176 -13.60 -2.14 4.23
CA ASP A 176 -12.20 -1.80 4.50
C ASP A 176 -11.30 -2.36 3.39
N SER A 177 -10.47 -1.50 2.82
CA SER A 177 -9.45 -1.93 1.86
C SER A 177 -8.37 -2.78 2.53
N PRO A 178 -7.61 -3.58 1.77
CA PRO A 178 -6.44 -4.27 2.30
C PRO A 178 -5.46 -3.31 3.00
N LEU A 179 -4.79 -3.80 4.04
CA LEU A 179 -3.83 -3.01 4.83
C LEU A 179 -2.56 -2.76 4.04
N VAL A 180 -1.99 -1.57 4.21
CA VAL A 180 -0.66 -1.20 3.69
C VAL A 180 0.22 -0.83 4.87
N TYR A 181 1.39 -1.46 4.96
CA TYR A 181 2.45 -1.09 5.89
C TYR A 181 3.52 -0.34 5.12
N CYS A 182 3.81 0.88 5.54
CA CYS A 182 4.71 1.78 4.84
C CYS A 182 5.61 2.55 5.80
N GLY A 183 6.73 3.06 5.28
CA GLY A 183 7.64 3.85 6.08
C GLY A 183 8.73 4.53 5.25
N ARG A 184 9.63 5.20 5.96
CA ARG A 184 10.88 5.75 5.45
C ARG A 184 12.01 5.28 6.37
N ALA A 185 13.14 4.95 5.78
CA ALA A 185 14.34 4.53 6.51
C ALA A 185 15.59 5.21 5.94
N ASN A 186 16.67 5.22 6.72
CA ASN A 186 17.99 5.66 6.27
C ASN A 186 18.83 4.44 5.90
N GLY A 187 18.78 4.07 4.62
CA GLY A 187 19.44 2.89 4.07
C GLY A 187 18.57 1.62 4.11
N PHE A 188 18.95 0.65 3.26
CA PHE A 188 18.21 -0.61 3.14
C PHE A 188 18.28 -1.47 4.40
N GLY A 189 19.41 -1.42 5.14
CA GLY A 189 19.60 -2.19 6.36
C GLY A 189 18.67 -1.75 7.48
N GLU A 190 18.44 -0.44 7.66
CA GLU A 190 17.46 0.05 8.63
C GLU A 190 16.05 -0.36 8.24
N MET A 191 15.65 -0.14 6.98
CA MET A 191 14.36 -0.58 6.46
C MET A 191 14.11 -2.06 6.73
N SER A 192 15.08 -2.91 6.38
CA SER A 192 14.97 -4.36 6.53
C SER A 192 14.85 -4.78 8.00
N ARG A 193 15.67 -4.22 8.88
CA ARG A 193 15.59 -4.50 10.33
C ARG A 193 14.25 -4.08 10.93
N ASN A 194 13.77 -2.88 10.60
CA ASN A 194 12.50 -2.36 11.11
C ASN A 194 11.32 -3.23 10.64
N MET A 195 11.26 -3.58 9.35
CA MET A 195 10.22 -4.47 8.82
C MET A 195 10.27 -5.87 9.43
N ASN A 196 11.46 -6.46 9.62
CA ASN A 196 11.61 -7.79 10.21
C ASN A 196 11.17 -7.80 11.67
N ARG A 197 11.61 -6.84 12.48
CA ARG A 197 11.18 -6.70 13.87
C ARG A 197 9.67 -6.49 13.98
N PHE A 198 9.12 -5.57 13.20
CA PHE A 198 7.68 -5.33 13.13
C PHE A 198 6.90 -6.59 12.74
N SER A 199 7.38 -7.35 11.76
CA SER A 199 6.74 -8.59 11.33
C SER A 199 6.70 -9.64 12.44
N ILE A 200 7.78 -9.79 13.19
CA ILE A 200 7.86 -10.71 14.33
C ILE A 200 6.88 -10.30 15.42
N ASP A 201 6.84 -9.00 15.76
CA ASP A 201 6.11 -8.52 16.94
C ASP A 201 4.59 -8.35 16.66
N PHE A 202 4.19 -8.06 15.43
CA PHE A 202 2.81 -7.70 15.10
C PHE A 202 2.15 -8.57 14.01
N LEU A 203 2.88 -9.11 13.06
CA LEU A 203 2.28 -9.83 11.92
C LEU A 203 2.27 -11.34 12.14
N LEU A 204 3.28 -11.90 12.80
CA LEU A 204 3.30 -13.32 13.10
C LEU A 204 2.26 -13.67 14.18
N PRO A 205 1.56 -14.80 14.03
CA PRO A 205 0.67 -15.29 15.09
C PRO A 205 1.44 -15.52 16.39
N LYS A 206 0.92 -15.01 17.51
CA LYS A 206 1.55 -15.14 18.84
C LYS A 206 1.83 -16.59 19.26
N SER A 207 1.12 -17.56 18.69
CA SER A 207 1.36 -18.99 18.90
C SER A 207 2.75 -19.46 18.42
N PHE A 208 3.45 -18.66 17.63
CA PHE A 208 4.82 -18.96 17.15
C PHE A 208 5.92 -18.29 17.98
N ASN A 209 5.58 -17.36 18.89
CA ASN A 209 6.60 -16.65 19.66
C ASN A 209 7.43 -17.56 20.59
N ASP A 210 6.86 -18.68 21.03
CA ASP A 210 7.48 -19.63 21.97
C ASP A 210 7.86 -20.97 21.33
N LYS A 211 7.71 -21.12 20.01
CA LYS A 211 8.00 -22.38 19.29
C LYS A 211 8.80 -22.10 18.03
N PRO A 212 9.80 -22.94 17.73
CA PRO A 212 10.47 -22.83 16.43
C PRO A 212 9.45 -23.01 15.29
N LEU A 213 9.53 -22.14 14.28
CA LEU A 213 8.69 -22.25 13.10
C LEU A 213 8.96 -23.62 12.43
N PRO A 214 7.90 -24.36 12.05
CA PRO A 214 8.09 -25.60 11.32
C PRO A 214 8.75 -25.30 9.96
N VAL A 215 9.83 -25.99 9.67
CA VAL A 215 10.45 -25.96 8.34
C VAL A 215 9.70 -26.98 7.49
N LEU A 216 9.07 -26.52 6.43
CA LEU A 216 8.47 -27.37 5.39
C LEU A 216 9.49 -27.55 4.27
N TYR A 217 9.83 -28.79 3.98
CA TYR A 217 10.65 -29.17 2.82
C TYR A 217 9.75 -29.63 1.66
#